data_b3545fcb8fd5f50c9978b32218d38a0e
#
_entry.id   b3545fcb8fd5f50c9978b32218d38a0e
#
_cell.length_a   1.000
_cell.length_b   1.000
_cell.length_c   1.000
_cell.angle_alpha   90.00
_cell.angle_beta   90.00
_cell.angle_gamma   90.00
#
_symmetry.space_group_name_H-M   'P 1'
#
loop_
_entity.id
_entity.type
_entity.pdbx_description
1 polymer ?
#
loop_
_entity_poly.entity_id
_entity_poly.type
_entity_poly.pdbx_seq_one_letter_code
_entity_poly.pdbx_strand_id
1 'polypeptide(L)'
;MPEQHTPPSNGRSRAVRLESFGGPEVLEVREIPVPQAGPGQVRVRVTAAGLNPMDWIMTADADTAARFGLSLPAGFGTDYAGVVDQAGAGVTGFAPGDRVFGGALSRAVAGFVVVDATGETAANEVHHTPGGVDDRTAATLTIAGRTASAALAAVGPGPDDTVLIGGAAGGVGVFAVQLARIAGARVIGTGSATSAGYLGELGAEPVVYGEGLAERVRALAPGGVTAAIDLHGVETVRVARELGVPDGRIRTIAAQVDGVAGANGANAAPGALEEIARLVAAGRLRVPIAVSFPIEQIRRAAELQAGRHVQGKVVIDL
;
A
#
# COMPACT_ATOMS: atom_id res chain seq x y z
N MET A 1 15.59 5.01 28.20
CA MET A 1 16.79 4.65 27.39
C MET A 1 16.29 3.71 26.33
N PRO A 2 16.37 4.02 25.02
CA PRO A 2 16.02 3.04 23.99
C PRO A 2 17.04 1.90 24.07
N GLU A 3 16.57 0.66 24.12
CA GLU A 3 17.42 -0.52 24.06
C GLU A 3 18.23 -0.48 22.76
N GLN A 4 19.54 -0.40 22.90
CA GLN A 4 20.47 -0.56 21.78
C GLN A 4 20.40 -2.03 21.34
N HIS A 5 19.53 -2.34 20.40
CA HIS A 5 19.51 -3.65 19.77
C HIS A 5 20.76 -3.77 18.87
N THR A 6 21.76 -4.45 19.40
CA THR A 6 22.95 -4.90 18.67
C THR A 6 22.51 -5.86 17.55
N PRO A 7 23.09 -5.80 16.33
CA PRO A 7 22.82 -6.81 15.31
C PRO A 7 23.07 -8.22 15.86
N PRO A 8 22.32 -9.24 15.38
CA PRO A 8 22.43 -10.58 15.92
C PRO A 8 23.89 -11.05 15.89
N SER A 9 24.35 -11.59 17.01
CA SER A 9 25.76 -11.96 17.26
C SER A 9 26.33 -12.98 16.27
N ASN A 10 25.47 -13.66 15.51
CA ASN A 10 25.84 -14.64 14.47
C ASN A 10 25.89 -14.06 13.04
N GLY A 11 25.65 -12.76 12.86
CA GLY A 11 25.63 -12.11 11.53
C GLY A 11 24.49 -12.59 10.61
N ARG A 12 23.47 -13.24 11.14
CA ARG A 12 22.30 -13.73 10.40
C ARG A 12 21.01 -13.11 10.90
N SER A 13 20.00 -13.04 10.05
CA SER A 13 18.68 -12.46 10.34
C SER A 13 17.60 -13.25 9.62
N ARG A 14 16.39 -13.22 10.17
CA ARG A 14 15.23 -13.85 9.55
C ARG A 14 14.72 -13.04 8.36
N ALA A 15 14.30 -13.73 7.33
CA ALA A 15 13.62 -13.14 6.17
C ALA A 15 12.65 -14.15 5.56
N VAL A 16 11.60 -13.67 4.93
CA VAL A 16 10.74 -14.51 4.10
C VAL A 16 11.42 -14.73 2.76
N ARG A 17 11.48 -15.99 2.34
CA ARG A 17 12.10 -16.45 1.09
C ARG A 17 11.16 -17.40 0.37
N LEU A 18 11.28 -17.46 -0.95
CA LEU A 18 10.65 -18.44 -1.82
C LEU A 18 11.68 -19.01 -2.80
N GLU A 19 11.65 -20.32 -2.95
CA GLU A 19 12.52 -21.10 -3.87
C GLU A 19 11.75 -21.56 -5.12
N SER A 20 10.43 -21.41 -5.13
CA SER A 20 9.54 -21.68 -6.25
C SER A 20 8.44 -20.63 -6.30
N PHE A 21 7.87 -20.40 -7.47
CA PHE A 21 6.65 -19.60 -7.60
C PHE A 21 5.44 -20.40 -7.14
N GLY A 22 4.43 -19.72 -6.59
CA GLY A 22 3.22 -20.32 -6.06
C GLY A 22 2.43 -19.37 -5.18
N GLY A 23 1.44 -19.91 -4.48
CA GLY A 23 0.63 -19.20 -3.49
C GLY A 23 1.36 -19.03 -2.14
N PRO A 24 0.61 -18.72 -1.08
CA PRO A 24 1.19 -18.51 0.26
C PRO A 24 2.00 -19.71 0.80
N GLU A 25 1.74 -20.90 0.31
CA GLU A 25 2.40 -22.15 0.73
C GLU A 25 3.91 -22.18 0.42
N VAL A 26 4.37 -21.40 -0.57
CA VAL A 26 5.80 -21.35 -0.94
C VAL A 26 6.61 -20.40 -0.07
N LEU A 27 5.96 -19.58 0.74
CA LEU A 27 6.61 -18.61 1.62
C LEU A 27 7.23 -19.30 2.84
N GLU A 28 8.53 -19.11 3.06
CA GLU A 28 9.26 -19.70 4.17
C GLU A 28 10.08 -18.65 4.91
N VAL A 29 10.07 -18.72 6.25
CA VAL A 29 11.00 -17.94 7.06
C VAL A 29 12.35 -18.65 7.08
N ARG A 30 13.38 -17.95 6.62
CA ARG A 30 14.76 -18.45 6.55
C ARG A 30 15.71 -17.50 7.29
N GLU A 31 16.78 -18.05 7.84
CA GLU A 31 17.92 -17.25 8.26
C GLU A 31 18.82 -16.95 7.06
N ILE A 32 19.08 -15.66 6.83
CA ILE A 32 19.97 -15.19 5.77
C ILE A 32 21.09 -14.34 6.37
N PRO A 33 22.23 -14.19 5.70
CA PRO A 33 23.26 -13.23 6.12
C PRO A 33 22.67 -11.81 6.21
N VAL A 34 23.04 -11.06 7.24
CA VAL A 34 22.69 -9.64 7.35
C VAL A 34 23.36 -8.87 6.21
N PRO A 35 22.59 -8.19 5.34
CA PRO A 35 23.17 -7.45 4.22
C PRO A 35 23.98 -6.27 4.72
N GLN A 36 24.95 -5.79 3.92
CA GLN A 36 25.75 -4.61 4.23
C GLN A 36 25.40 -3.47 3.30
N ALA A 37 25.28 -2.24 3.84
CA ALA A 37 25.08 -1.05 3.05
C ALA A 37 26.34 -0.70 2.27
N GLY A 38 26.25 -0.64 0.95
CA GLY A 38 27.29 -0.12 0.07
C GLY A 38 27.32 1.40 0.01
N PRO A 39 28.23 2.00 -0.78
CA PRO A 39 28.25 3.45 -0.99
C PRO A 39 26.87 3.96 -1.50
N GLY A 40 26.39 5.07 -0.91
CA GLY A 40 25.09 5.67 -1.25
C GLY A 40 23.86 4.91 -0.72
N GLN A 41 24.06 3.84 0.06
CA GLN A 41 22.98 3.01 0.58
C GLN A 41 22.84 3.13 2.10
N VAL A 42 21.63 2.92 2.59
CA VAL A 42 21.35 2.71 4.02
C VAL A 42 20.85 1.30 4.25
N ARG A 43 21.24 0.72 5.39
CA ARG A 43 20.65 -0.50 5.92
C ARG A 43 19.64 -0.11 6.99
N VAL A 44 18.45 -0.66 6.88
CA VAL A 44 17.38 -0.45 7.84
C VAL A 44 17.11 -1.76 8.57
N ARG A 45 17.12 -1.72 9.89
CA ARG A 45 16.57 -2.77 10.73
C ARG A 45 15.05 -2.60 10.72
N VAL A 46 14.37 -3.51 10.05
CA VAL A 46 12.93 -3.47 9.88
C VAL A 46 12.24 -3.87 11.18
N THR A 47 11.21 -3.12 11.55
CA THR A 47 10.35 -3.40 12.70
C THR A 47 8.95 -3.80 12.28
N ALA A 48 8.51 -3.32 11.11
CA ALA A 48 7.21 -3.65 10.53
C ALA A 48 7.28 -3.68 9.00
N ALA A 49 6.54 -4.60 8.38
CA ALA A 49 6.35 -4.66 6.93
C ALA A 49 4.86 -4.72 6.58
N GLY A 50 4.41 -3.83 5.68
CA GLY A 50 3.03 -3.79 5.21
C GLY A 50 2.81 -4.74 4.04
N LEU A 51 1.73 -5.51 4.06
CA LEU A 51 1.38 -6.37 2.94
C LEU A 51 0.45 -5.69 1.94
N ASN A 52 0.69 -5.96 0.68
CA ASN A 52 -0.09 -5.48 -0.47
C ASN A 52 -0.47 -6.65 -1.39
N PRO A 53 -1.60 -6.57 -2.12
CA PRO A 53 -1.96 -7.62 -3.08
C PRO A 53 -0.86 -7.93 -4.10
N MET A 54 -0.08 -6.92 -4.52
CA MET A 54 1.01 -7.15 -5.47
C MET A 54 2.08 -8.10 -4.94
N ASP A 55 2.32 -8.16 -3.62
CA ASP A 55 3.38 -8.99 -3.04
C ASP A 55 3.17 -10.47 -3.34
N TRP A 56 1.93 -10.99 -3.22
CA TRP A 56 1.61 -12.38 -3.54
C TRP A 56 1.25 -12.58 -5.03
N ILE A 57 0.75 -11.55 -5.74
CA ILE A 57 0.54 -11.63 -7.18
C ILE A 57 1.87 -11.82 -7.90
N MET A 58 2.92 -11.09 -7.52
CA MET A 58 4.24 -11.21 -8.12
C MET A 58 4.89 -12.59 -7.92
N THR A 59 4.48 -13.33 -6.90
CA THR A 59 5.06 -14.65 -6.61
C THR A 59 4.24 -15.80 -7.19
N ALA A 60 3.08 -15.54 -7.80
CA ALA A 60 2.13 -16.57 -8.22
C ALA A 60 2.68 -17.50 -9.33
N ASP A 61 3.39 -16.90 -10.30
CA ASP A 61 3.96 -17.63 -11.44
C ASP A 61 5.16 -16.90 -12.05
N ALA A 62 5.94 -17.61 -12.88
CA ALA A 62 7.17 -17.09 -13.48
C ALA A 62 6.93 -15.92 -14.45
N ASP A 63 5.84 -15.95 -15.22
CA ASP A 63 5.55 -14.91 -16.22
C ASP A 63 5.17 -13.61 -15.54
N THR A 64 4.37 -13.69 -14.48
CA THR A 64 4.02 -12.54 -13.66
C THR A 64 5.24 -11.99 -12.94
N ALA A 65 6.06 -12.86 -12.34
CA ALA A 65 7.29 -12.47 -11.66
C ALA A 65 8.26 -11.72 -12.58
N ALA A 66 8.44 -12.21 -13.81
CA ALA A 66 9.32 -11.60 -14.80
C ALA A 66 8.92 -10.16 -15.17
N ARG A 67 7.62 -9.84 -15.19
CA ARG A 67 7.12 -8.46 -15.44
C ARG A 67 7.56 -7.46 -14.37
N PHE A 68 7.83 -7.95 -13.16
CA PHE A 68 8.35 -7.15 -12.03
C PHE A 68 9.86 -7.30 -11.85
N GLY A 69 10.55 -8.00 -12.76
CA GLY A 69 11.99 -8.26 -12.66
C GLY A 69 12.37 -9.21 -11.52
N LEU A 70 11.43 -10.04 -11.05
CA LEU A 70 11.64 -10.98 -9.97
C LEU A 70 12.19 -12.30 -10.51
N SER A 71 13.23 -12.82 -9.86
CA SER A 71 13.83 -14.12 -10.15
C SER A 71 14.05 -14.91 -8.85
N LEU A 72 14.02 -16.23 -8.95
CA LEU A 72 14.25 -17.11 -7.81
C LEU A 72 15.76 -17.38 -7.57
N PRO A 73 16.19 -17.57 -6.32
CA PRO A 73 15.38 -17.44 -5.10
C PRO A 73 15.05 -15.98 -4.79
N ALA A 74 13.82 -15.70 -4.33
CA ALA A 74 13.36 -14.35 -4.08
C ALA A 74 13.05 -14.12 -2.58
N GLY A 75 12.94 -12.85 -2.18
CA GLY A 75 12.34 -12.43 -0.94
C GLY A 75 10.86 -12.13 -1.10
N PHE A 76 10.25 -11.45 -0.12
CA PHE A 76 8.82 -11.15 -0.10
C PHE A 76 8.54 -9.78 0.51
N GLY A 77 7.43 -9.15 0.09
CA GLY A 77 6.95 -7.87 0.59
C GLY A 77 7.69 -6.66 0.01
N THR A 78 7.01 -5.52 0.04
CA THR A 78 7.55 -4.28 -0.55
C THR A 78 7.63 -3.16 0.47
N ASP A 79 6.58 -2.93 1.25
CA ASP A 79 6.52 -1.81 2.21
C ASP A 79 7.20 -2.17 3.53
N TYR A 80 8.04 -1.28 4.03
CA TYR A 80 8.73 -1.47 5.33
C TYR A 80 8.72 -0.18 6.17
N ALA A 81 8.93 -0.34 7.46
CA ALA A 81 9.36 0.71 8.39
C ALA A 81 10.35 0.15 9.40
N GLY A 82 11.21 1.00 9.92
CA GLY A 82 12.21 0.59 10.90
C GLY A 82 13.19 1.71 11.24
N VAL A 83 14.40 1.31 11.61
CA VAL A 83 15.45 2.23 12.05
C VAL A 83 16.71 2.00 11.22
N VAL A 84 17.29 3.05 10.69
CA VAL A 84 18.60 3.00 10.05
C VAL A 84 19.62 2.49 11.07
N ASP A 85 20.36 1.44 10.75
CA ASP A 85 21.43 0.91 11.60
C ASP A 85 22.82 1.00 10.95
N GLN A 86 22.87 1.22 9.63
CA GLN A 86 24.10 1.46 8.89
C GLN A 86 23.87 2.45 7.74
N ALA A 87 24.76 3.43 7.62
CA ALA A 87 24.84 4.31 6.45
C ALA A 87 26.17 4.04 5.72
N GLY A 88 26.09 3.82 4.42
CA GLY A 88 27.24 3.61 3.55
C GLY A 88 27.98 4.91 3.24
N ALA A 89 29.16 4.80 2.65
CA ALA A 89 29.95 5.97 2.28
C ALA A 89 29.18 6.90 1.33
N GLY A 90 29.26 8.20 1.55
CA GLY A 90 28.61 9.23 0.73
C GLY A 90 27.13 9.45 1.02
N VAL A 91 26.53 8.71 1.94
CA VAL A 91 25.14 8.96 2.36
C VAL A 91 25.08 10.30 3.11
N THR A 92 24.15 11.15 2.69
CA THR A 92 23.78 12.38 3.37
C THR A 92 22.28 12.35 3.62
N GLY A 93 21.83 12.91 4.76
CA GLY A 93 20.40 12.98 5.10
C GLY A 93 19.86 11.80 5.93
N PHE A 94 20.63 10.72 6.09
CA PHE A 94 20.27 9.60 6.97
C PHE A 94 21.45 9.18 7.85
N ALA A 95 21.16 8.87 9.12
CA ALA A 95 22.13 8.43 10.09
C ALA A 95 21.59 7.24 10.91
N PRO A 96 22.48 6.39 11.49
CA PRO A 96 22.04 5.37 12.44
C PRO A 96 21.21 5.97 13.58
N GLY A 97 20.04 5.37 13.84
CA GLY A 97 19.04 5.84 14.79
C GLY A 97 17.84 6.55 14.16
N ASP A 98 17.93 6.96 12.90
CA ASP A 98 16.80 7.58 12.21
C ASP A 98 15.67 6.58 12.00
N ARG A 99 14.45 6.95 12.38
CA ARG A 99 13.25 6.20 12.04
C ARG A 99 12.85 6.48 10.60
N VAL A 100 12.67 5.41 9.82
CA VAL A 100 12.43 5.49 8.38
C VAL A 100 11.36 4.50 7.93
N PHE A 101 10.76 4.79 6.78
CA PHE A 101 9.87 3.91 6.05
C PHE A 101 10.12 4.04 4.55
N GLY A 102 9.62 3.11 3.77
CA GLY A 102 9.79 3.14 2.32
C GLY A 102 9.43 1.85 1.64
N GLY A 103 10.07 1.63 0.48
CA GLY A 103 9.87 0.45 -0.35
C GLY A 103 11.17 -0.31 -0.63
N ALA A 104 11.09 -1.64 -0.53
CA ALA A 104 12.15 -2.57 -0.89
C ALA A 104 11.54 -3.79 -1.59
N LEU A 105 11.28 -3.69 -2.89
CA LEU A 105 10.53 -4.67 -3.68
C LEU A 105 11.04 -6.09 -3.44
N SER A 106 10.14 -6.99 -3.04
CA SER A 106 10.41 -8.39 -2.72
C SER A 106 11.51 -8.61 -1.66
N ARG A 107 11.67 -7.66 -0.72
CA ARG A 107 12.71 -7.76 0.32
C ARG A 107 12.26 -7.25 1.68
N ALA A 108 11.07 -6.62 1.77
CA ALA A 108 10.65 -5.88 2.96
C ALA A 108 10.35 -6.78 4.17
N VAL A 109 9.85 -8.01 3.95
CA VAL A 109 9.57 -8.93 5.06
C VAL A 109 10.86 -9.66 5.45
N ALA A 110 11.77 -8.89 6.06
CA ALA A 110 13.09 -9.32 6.51
C ALA A 110 13.55 -8.44 7.67
N GLY A 111 14.34 -9.00 8.59
CA GLY A 111 14.87 -8.23 9.72
C GLY A 111 15.77 -7.05 9.30
N PHE A 112 16.35 -7.10 8.09
CA PHE A 112 17.13 -6.00 7.51
C PHE A 112 16.90 -5.88 6.02
N VAL A 113 16.80 -4.63 5.54
CA VAL A 113 16.82 -4.28 4.13
C VAL A 113 17.92 -3.27 3.83
N VAL A 114 18.45 -3.30 2.62
CA VAL A 114 19.36 -2.27 2.10
C VAL A 114 18.67 -1.56 0.95
N VAL A 115 18.65 -0.23 1.01
CA VAL A 115 18.03 0.63 0.00
C VAL A 115 18.94 1.81 -0.33
N ASP A 116 18.77 2.40 -1.50
CA ASP A 116 19.51 3.59 -1.89
C ASP A 116 18.97 4.82 -1.15
N ALA A 117 19.87 5.61 -0.58
CA ALA A 117 19.51 6.81 0.19
C ALA A 117 18.81 7.89 -0.68
N THR A 118 18.96 7.82 -1.99
CA THR A 118 18.33 8.70 -2.98
C THR A 118 17.35 7.96 -3.89
N GLY A 119 16.87 6.78 -3.47
CA GLY A 119 15.90 6.00 -4.21
C GLY A 119 14.54 6.73 -4.25
N GLU A 120 13.87 6.73 -5.42
CA GLU A 120 12.61 7.45 -5.62
C GLU A 120 11.46 6.55 -6.05
N THR A 121 11.67 5.24 -6.07
CA THR A 121 10.66 4.26 -6.50
C THR A 121 10.25 3.36 -5.37
N ALA A 122 8.99 2.93 -5.34
CA ALA A 122 8.50 1.96 -4.36
C ALA A 122 9.30 0.64 -4.33
N ALA A 123 10.11 0.38 -5.35
CA ALA A 123 11.02 -0.75 -5.37
C ALA A 123 12.29 -0.54 -4.52
N ASN A 124 12.68 0.72 -4.29
CA ASN A 124 13.92 1.09 -3.63
C ASN A 124 13.87 2.57 -3.19
N GLU A 125 13.28 2.84 -2.04
CA GLU A 125 13.17 4.20 -1.49
C GLU A 125 13.19 4.20 0.04
N VAL A 126 13.60 5.32 0.61
CA VAL A 126 13.65 5.56 2.06
C VAL A 126 13.23 7.01 2.38
N HIS A 127 12.39 7.16 3.38
CA HIS A 127 11.88 8.44 3.87
C HIS A 127 11.94 8.48 5.39
N HIS A 128 12.14 9.65 5.99
CA HIS A 128 12.02 9.81 7.43
C HIS A 128 10.59 9.57 7.89
N THR A 129 10.42 8.78 8.94
CA THR A 129 9.12 8.61 9.61
C THR A 129 8.82 9.85 10.44
N PRO A 130 7.74 10.60 10.16
CA PRO A 130 7.39 11.78 10.94
C PRO A 130 7.11 11.44 12.40
N GLY A 131 7.35 12.41 13.28
CA GLY A 131 7.00 12.29 14.70
C GLY A 131 5.51 11.98 14.87
N GLY A 132 5.18 11.09 15.82
CA GLY A 132 3.80 10.67 16.10
C GLY A 132 3.27 9.54 15.21
N VAL A 133 3.97 9.16 14.14
CA VAL A 133 3.62 8.00 13.31
C VAL A 133 4.33 6.76 13.85
N ASP A 134 3.59 5.71 14.18
CA ASP A 134 4.17 4.42 14.58
C ASP A 134 4.65 3.61 13.37
N ASP A 135 5.52 2.61 13.61
CA ASP A 135 6.17 1.86 12.53
C ASP A 135 5.18 0.97 11.75
N ARG A 136 4.14 0.43 12.40
CA ARG A 136 3.12 -0.36 11.69
C ARG A 136 2.35 0.51 10.70
N THR A 137 1.95 1.71 11.12
CA THR A 137 1.32 2.70 10.24
C THR A 137 2.28 3.11 9.12
N ALA A 138 3.52 3.48 9.44
CA ALA A 138 4.53 3.91 8.47
C ALA A 138 4.80 2.84 7.40
N ALA A 139 4.90 1.57 7.79
CA ALA A 139 5.08 0.43 6.88
C ALA A 139 3.92 0.19 5.91
N THR A 140 2.84 0.96 5.94
CA THR A 140 1.69 0.76 5.06
C THR A 140 1.49 1.89 4.05
N LEU A 141 2.34 2.91 4.08
CA LEU A 141 2.12 4.15 3.35
C LEU A 141 2.54 4.05 1.87
N THR A 142 3.61 3.30 1.57
CA THR A 142 4.31 3.38 0.29
C THR A 142 3.42 2.94 -0.88
N ILE A 143 3.11 1.67 -1.01
CA ILE A 143 2.36 1.17 -2.18
C ILE A 143 0.94 1.69 -2.19
N ALA A 144 0.21 1.55 -1.09
CA ALA A 144 -1.21 1.90 -1.04
C ALA A 144 -1.42 3.41 -1.15
N GLY A 145 -0.61 4.21 -0.45
CA GLY A 145 -0.70 5.67 -0.47
C GLY A 145 -0.34 6.24 -1.84
N ARG A 146 0.79 5.83 -2.43
CA ARG A 146 1.18 6.26 -3.79
C ARG A 146 0.12 5.89 -4.83
N THR A 147 -0.44 4.68 -4.75
CA THR A 147 -1.48 4.23 -5.68
C THR A 147 -2.75 5.07 -5.55
N ALA A 148 -3.20 5.35 -4.33
CA ALA A 148 -4.37 6.21 -4.09
C ALA A 148 -4.13 7.64 -4.59
N SER A 149 -2.94 8.20 -4.29
CA SER A 149 -2.54 9.54 -4.75
C SER A 149 -2.53 9.63 -6.28
N ALA A 150 -1.92 8.67 -6.98
CA ALA A 150 -1.88 8.64 -8.44
C ALA A 150 -3.28 8.52 -9.06
N ALA A 151 -4.15 7.67 -8.51
CA ALA A 151 -5.51 7.49 -8.99
C ALA A 151 -6.34 8.77 -8.83
N LEU A 152 -6.22 9.45 -7.68
CA LEU A 152 -6.91 10.71 -7.43
C LEU A 152 -6.37 11.86 -8.29
N ALA A 153 -5.05 11.99 -8.40
CA ALA A 153 -4.46 13.02 -9.27
C ALA A 153 -4.92 12.90 -10.71
N ALA A 154 -5.11 11.67 -11.20
CA ALA A 154 -5.55 11.40 -12.56
C ALA A 154 -7.03 11.73 -12.83
N VAL A 155 -7.90 11.78 -11.81
CA VAL A 155 -9.30 12.23 -11.93
C VAL A 155 -9.50 13.66 -11.45
N GLY A 156 -8.59 14.20 -10.65
CA GLY A 156 -8.58 15.59 -10.18
C GLY A 156 -9.86 16.00 -9.44
N PRO A 157 -10.27 15.29 -8.34
CA PRO A 157 -11.50 15.61 -7.65
C PRO A 157 -11.38 16.93 -6.88
N GLY A 158 -12.51 17.64 -6.79
CA GLY A 158 -12.64 18.92 -6.07
C GLY A 158 -13.99 19.05 -5.34
N PRO A 159 -14.28 20.24 -4.78
CA PRO A 159 -15.47 20.48 -3.95
C PRO A 159 -16.81 20.20 -4.64
N ASP A 160 -16.86 20.37 -5.96
CA ASP A 160 -18.07 20.16 -6.76
C ASP A 160 -18.24 18.71 -7.23
N ASP A 161 -17.30 17.83 -6.88
CA ASP A 161 -17.31 16.45 -7.33
C ASP A 161 -17.99 15.48 -6.34
N THR A 162 -18.73 14.54 -6.92
CA THR A 162 -19.15 13.31 -6.25
C THR A 162 -18.37 12.14 -6.86
N VAL A 163 -17.51 11.51 -6.07
CA VAL A 163 -16.61 10.44 -6.50
C VAL A 163 -17.11 9.08 -6.03
N LEU A 164 -17.31 8.15 -6.96
CA LEU A 164 -17.59 6.75 -6.65
C LEU A 164 -16.28 5.98 -6.52
N ILE A 165 -16.02 5.39 -5.35
CA ILE A 165 -14.82 4.59 -5.09
C ILE A 165 -15.19 3.13 -4.87
N GLY A 166 -14.79 2.26 -5.79
CA GLY A 166 -14.93 0.82 -5.69
C GLY A 166 -13.84 0.20 -4.83
N GLY A 167 -14.18 -0.76 -3.96
CA GLY A 167 -13.21 -1.35 -3.03
C GLY A 167 -12.75 -0.39 -1.94
N ALA A 168 -13.60 0.55 -1.55
CA ALA A 168 -13.29 1.65 -0.64
C ALA A 168 -12.83 1.22 0.76
N ALA A 169 -13.23 0.03 1.23
CA ALA A 169 -12.82 -0.50 2.54
C ALA A 169 -11.43 -1.18 2.53
N GLY A 170 -10.84 -1.41 1.35
CA GLY A 170 -9.56 -2.09 1.20
C GLY A 170 -8.34 -1.19 1.47
N GLY A 171 -7.14 -1.77 1.38
CA GLY A 171 -5.89 -1.10 1.74
C GLY A 171 -5.61 0.20 0.97
N VAL A 172 -5.88 0.26 -0.34
CA VAL A 172 -5.78 1.49 -1.14
C VAL A 172 -6.99 2.40 -0.91
N GLY A 173 -8.18 1.79 -0.72
CA GLY A 173 -9.44 2.51 -0.49
C GLY A 173 -9.40 3.42 0.72
N VAL A 174 -8.76 2.98 1.80
CA VAL A 174 -8.55 3.79 3.03
C VAL A 174 -7.91 5.15 2.71
N PHE A 175 -6.89 5.16 1.86
CA PHE A 175 -6.23 6.41 1.44
C PHE A 175 -7.10 7.18 0.46
N ALA A 176 -7.64 6.50 -0.55
CA ALA A 176 -8.40 7.15 -1.63
C ALA A 176 -9.63 7.90 -1.11
N VAL A 177 -10.40 7.28 -0.19
CA VAL A 177 -11.58 7.93 0.44
C VAL A 177 -11.17 9.21 1.15
N GLN A 178 -10.18 9.14 2.03
CA GLN A 178 -9.79 10.28 2.87
C GLN A 178 -9.11 11.38 2.06
N LEU A 179 -8.24 11.03 1.10
CA LEU A 179 -7.61 12.02 0.22
C LEU A 179 -8.63 12.75 -0.66
N ALA A 180 -9.64 12.03 -1.21
CA ALA A 180 -10.74 12.67 -1.95
C ALA A 180 -11.55 13.63 -1.06
N ARG A 181 -11.81 13.24 0.18
CA ARG A 181 -12.47 14.10 1.18
C ARG A 181 -11.62 15.33 1.54
N ILE A 182 -10.31 15.17 1.68
CA ILE A 182 -9.38 16.29 1.94
C ILE A 182 -9.37 17.25 0.75
N ALA A 183 -9.53 16.76 -0.49
CA ALA A 183 -9.69 17.59 -1.69
C ALA A 183 -11.07 18.30 -1.78
N GLY A 184 -11.98 18.01 -0.84
CA GLY A 184 -13.31 18.63 -0.76
C GLY A 184 -14.43 17.83 -1.43
N ALA A 185 -14.13 16.73 -2.11
CA ALA A 185 -15.13 15.95 -2.82
C ALA A 185 -16.09 15.20 -1.87
N ARG A 186 -17.30 15.02 -2.32
CA ARG A 186 -18.24 14.04 -1.76
C ARG A 186 -17.81 12.64 -2.21
N VAL A 187 -17.79 11.67 -1.31
CA VAL A 187 -17.33 10.31 -1.62
C VAL A 187 -18.41 9.29 -1.35
N ILE A 188 -18.77 8.50 -2.37
CA ILE A 188 -19.57 7.28 -2.24
C ILE A 188 -18.63 6.09 -2.32
N GLY A 189 -18.55 5.29 -1.26
CA GLY A 189 -17.63 4.15 -1.17
C GLY A 189 -18.36 2.81 -1.25
N THR A 190 -17.94 1.93 -2.18
CA THR A 190 -18.51 0.58 -2.22
C THR A 190 -17.84 -0.34 -1.20
N GLY A 191 -18.66 -1.12 -0.50
CA GLY A 191 -18.22 -2.12 0.45
C GLY A 191 -19.28 -3.20 0.66
N SER A 192 -19.02 -4.17 1.53
CA SER A 192 -20.04 -5.09 2.02
C SER A 192 -21.00 -4.38 2.99
N ALA A 193 -22.13 -4.99 3.28
CA ALA A 193 -23.05 -4.46 4.28
C ALA A 193 -22.38 -4.30 5.67
N THR A 194 -21.44 -5.19 6.00
CA THR A 194 -20.67 -5.13 7.26
C THR A 194 -19.60 -4.04 7.27
N SER A 195 -19.25 -3.48 6.11
CA SER A 195 -18.26 -2.40 6.00
C SER A 195 -18.87 -1.00 6.14
N ALA A 196 -20.20 -0.86 6.24
CA ALA A 196 -20.87 0.45 6.18
C ALA A 196 -20.39 1.41 7.28
N GLY A 197 -20.35 0.96 8.53
CA GLY A 197 -19.86 1.77 9.65
C GLY A 197 -18.43 2.21 9.45
N TYR A 198 -17.55 1.28 9.04
CA TYR A 198 -16.15 1.54 8.76
C TYR A 198 -15.94 2.58 7.64
N LEU A 199 -16.71 2.47 6.53
CA LEU A 199 -16.67 3.46 5.45
C LEU A 199 -17.14 4.84 5.90
N GLY A 200 -18.21 4.90 6.72
CA GLY A 200 -18.70 6.14 7.32
C GLY A 200 -17.63 6.82 8.21
N GLU A 201 -16.88 6.04 8.99
CA GLU A 201 -15.78 6.56 9.81
C GLU A 201 -14.61 7.10 8.97
N LEU A 202 -14.39 6.59 7.75
CA LEU A 202 -13.42 7.14 6.78
C LEU A 202 -13.95 8.39 6.07
N GLY A 203 -15.23 8.71 6.22
CA GLY A 203 -15.89 9.86 5.61
C GLY A 203 -16.55 9.57 4.26
N ALA A 204 -16.74 8.31 3.87
CA ALA A 204 -17.52 7.94 2.69
C ALA A 204 -18.98 7.67 3.05
N GLU A 205 -19.88 7.95 2.12
CA GLU A 205 -21.25 7.44 2.14
C GLU A 205 -21.21 5.98 1.64
N PRO A 206 -21.59 5.00 2.48
CA PRO A 206 -21.43 3.60 2.11
C PRO A 206 -22.53 3.15 1.15
N VAL A 207 -22.14 2.33 0.17
CA VAL A 207 -23.09 1.63 -0.71
C VAL A 207 -22.64 0.18 -0.87
N VAL A 208 -23.60 -0.75 -0.82
CA VAL A 208 -23.29 -2.17 -1.00
C VAL A 208 -23.03 -2.45 -2.49
N TYR A 209 -21.94 -3.14 -2.81
CA TYR A 209 -21.62 -3.59 -4.17
C TYR A 209 -22.58 -4.71 -4.64
N GLY A 210 -22.46 -5.14 -5.90
CA GLY A 210 -23.27 -6.20 -6.50
C GLY A 210 -24.50 -5.70 -7.23
N GLU A 211 -25.41 -6.61 -7.58
CA GLU A 211 -26.60 -6.34 -8.38
C GLU A 211 -27.37 -5.13 -7.85
N GLY A 212 -27.82 -4.25 -8.75
CA GLY A 212 -28.53 -2.99 -8.41
C GLY A 212 -27.63 -1.90 -7.85
N LEU A 213 -26.29 -1.98 -7.98
CA LEU A 213 -25.40 -0.93 -7.48
C LEU A 213 -25.68 0.44 -8.13
N ALA A 214 -25.94 0.49 -9.43
CA ALA A 214 -26.21 1.75 -10.13
C ALA A 214 -27.45 2.47 -9.56
N GLU A 215 -28.53 1.74 -9.28
CA GLU A 215 -29.77 2.29 -8.70
C GLU A 215 -29.53 2.83 -7.30
N ARG A 216 -28.76 2.07 -6.48
CA ARG A 216 -28.42 2.53 -5.12
C ARG A 216 -27.58 3.80 -5.16
N VAL A 217 -26.62 3.89 -6.09
CA VAL A 217 -25.79 5.09 -6.26
C VAL A 217 -26.63 6.27 -6.75
N ARG A 218 -27.57 6.07 -7.72
CA ARG A 218 -28.50 7.14 -8.16
C ARG A 218 -29.35 7.67 -7.02
N ALA A 219 -29.82 6.78 -6.15
CA ALA A 219 -30.61 7.17 -4.98
C ALA A 219 -29.82 8.01 -3.99
N LEU A 220 -28.53 7.69 -3.77
CA LEU A 220 -27.63 8.47 -2.92
C LEU A 220 -27.20 9.78 -3.56
N ALA A 221 -26.97 9.81 -4.86
CA ALA A 221 -26.47 10.96 -5.60
C ALA A 221 -27.43 11.35 -6.74
N PRO A 222 -28.59 11.95 -6.46
CA PRO A 222 -29.52 12.39 -7.49
C PRO A 222 -28.93 13.48 -8.42
N GLY A 223 -27.92 14.22 -7.95
CA GLY A 223 -27.16 15.17 -8.76
C GLY A 223 -26.08 14.51 -9.66
N GLY A 224 -25.94 13.19 -9.58
CA GLY A 224 -24.99 12.40 -10.38
C GLY A 224 -23.64 12.18 -9.72
N VAL A 225 -22.88 11.25 -10.30
CA VAL A 225 -21.48 10.96 -10.01
C VAL A 225 -20.64 11.62 -11.10
N THR A 226 -19.59 12.33 -10.71
CA THR A 226 -18.73 13.09 -11.64
C THR A 226 -17.40 12.43 -11.95
N ALA A 227 -16.94 11.53 -11.07
CA ALA A 227 -15.72 10.75 -11.24
C ALA A 227 -15.82 9.40 -10.55
N ALA A 228 -14.99 8.42 -10.97
CA ALA A 228 -14.95 7.11 -10.35
C ALA A 228 -13.55 6.54 -10.30
N ILE A 229 -13.25 5.81 -9.23
CA ILE A 229 -12.00 5.07 -9.04
C ILE A 229 -12.33 3.63 -8.67
N ASP A 230 -11.87 2.69 -9.50
CA ASP A 230 -12.01 1.27 -9.26
C ASP A 230 -10.71 0.70 -8.65
N LEU A 231 -10.83 0.15 -7.43
CA LEU A 231 -9.70 -0.41 -6.68
C LEU A 231 -9.83 -1.94 -6.50
N HIS A 232 -10.84 -2.56 -7.11
CA HIS A 232 -11.13 -3.97 -6.83
C HIS A 232 -11.34 -4.84 -8.07
N GLY A 233 -11.97 -4.31 -9.12
CA GLY A 233 -12.32 -5.10 -10.32
C GLY A 233 -12.91 -4.22 -11.42
N VAL A 234 -13.95 -4.69 -12.11
CA VAL A 234 -14.57 -3.99 -13.25
C VAL A 234 -15.96 -3.42 -12.94
N GLU A 235 -16.56 -3.79 -11.83
CA GLU A 235 -17.94 -3.43 -11.51
C GLU A 235 -18.11 -1.92 -11.40
N THR A 236 -17.21 -1.25 -10.69
CA THR A 236 -17.27 0.20 -10.49
C THR A 236 -17.12 0.95 -11.80
N VAL A 237 -16.25 0.49 -12.71
CA VAL A 237 -16.12 1.08 -14.06
C VAL A 237 -17.42 0.95 -14.84
N ARG A 238 -18.03 -0.24 -14.87
CA ARG A 238 -19.31 -0.49 -15.56
C ARG A 238 -20.42 0.42 -15.02
N VAL A 239 -20.54 0.47 -13.69
CA VAL A 239 -21.55 1.31 -13.03
C VAL A 239 -21.31 2.80 -13.28
N ALA A 240 -20.08 3.27 -13.23
CA ALA A 240 -19.73 4.66 -13.51
C ALA A 240 -20.15 5.07 -14.94
N ARG A 241 -19.88 4.22 -15.94
CA ARG A 241 -20.35 4.43 -17.32
C ARG A 241 -21.87 4.46 -17.43
N GLU A 242 -22.57 3.55 -16.76
CA GLU A 242 -24.04 3.51 -16.70
C GLU A 242 -24.63 4.78 -16.05
N LEU A 243 -23.90 5.39 -15.12
CA LEU A 243 -24.25 6.65 -14.47
C LEU A 243 -23.85 7.89 -15.31
N GLY A 244 -23.25 7.69 -16.49
CA GLY A 244 -22.87 8.77 -17.40
C GLY A 244 -21.52 9.42 -17.08
N VAL A 245 -20.69 8.82 -16.24
CA VAL A 245 -19.32 9.33 -15.98
C VAL A 245 -18.46 9.13 -17.21
N PRO A 246 -17.84 10.19 -17.77
CA PRO A 246 -16.95 10.06 -18.91
C PRO A 246 -15.71 9.20 -18.59
N ASP A 247 -15.23 8.40 -19.55
CA ASP A 247 -14.05 7.54 -19.36
C ASP A 247 -12.80 8.32 -18.90
N GLY A 248 -12.65 9.57 -19.34
CA GLY A 248 -11.59 10.45 -18.87
C GLY A 248 -11.62 10.78 -17.38
N ARG A 249 -12.76 10.58 -16.72
CA ARG A 249 -12.97 10.79 -15.28
C ARG A 249 -13.09 9.46 -14.50
N ILE A 250 -12.73 8.33 -15.13
CA ILE A 250 -12.69 7.01 -14.52
C ILE A 250 -11.24 6.52 -14.49
N ARG A 251 -10.82 5.91 -13.39
CA ARG A 251 -9.52 5.23 -13.25
C ARG A 251 -9.73 3.87 -12.62
N THR A 252 -8.87 2.93 -12.99
CA THR A 252 -8.81 1.59 -12.37
C THR A 252 -7.38 1.21 -12.03
N ILE A 253 -7.20 0.48 -10.93
CA ILE A 253 -5.92 -0.14 -10.55
C ILE A 253 -5.98 -1.67 -10.66
N ALA A 254 -7.19 -2.22 -10.84
CA ALA A 254 -7.45 -3.64 -10.64
C ALA A 254 -7.69 -4.42 -11.93
N ALA A 255 -7.98 -3.74 -13.03
CA ALA A 255 -8.31 -4.38 -14.30
C ALA A 255 -7.90 -3.52 -15.50
N GLN A 256 -7.66 -4.18 -16.64
CA GLN A 256 -7.59 -3.48 -17.92
C GLN A 256 -9.00 -3.36 -18.51
N VAL A 257 -9.42 -2.14 -18.80
CA VAL A 257 -10.73 -1.85 -19.38
C VAL A 257 -10.55 -0.89 -20.56
N ASP A 258 -11.07 -1.25 -21.72
CA ASP A 258 -10.96 -0.43 -22.93
C ASP A 258 -11.52 0.99 -22.71
N GLY A 259 -10.75 1.99 -23.11
CA GLY A 259 -11.11 3.41 -22.95
C GLY A 259 -10.85 3.99 -21.55
N VAL A 260 -10.58 3.17 -20.53
CA VAL A 260 -10.30 3.63 -19.16
C VAL A 260 -8.80 3.50 -18.86
N ALA A 261 -8.19 4.61 -18.49
CA ALA A 261 -6.77 4.60 -18.13
C ALA A 261 -6.55 3.95 -16.77
N GLY A 262 -5.52 3.11 -16.70
CA GLY A 262 -5.03 2.55 -15.44
C GLY A 262 -4.36 3.63 -14.57
N ALA A 263 -4.40 3.44 -13.26
CA ALA A 263 -3.59 4.20 -12.31
C ALA A 263 -2.56 3.28 -11.64
N ASN A 264 -1.34 3.78 -11.46
CA ASN A 264 -0.26 3.04 -10.84
C ASN A 264 0.50 3.97 -9.88
N GLY A 265 0.88 3.46 -8.72
CA GLY A 265 1.64 4.21 -7.72
C GLY A 265 2.99 4.75 -8.22
N ALA A 266 3.57 4.13 -9.28
CA ALA A 266 4.75 4.66 -9.95
C ALA A 266 4.49 6.04 -10.63
N ASN A 267 3.24 6.37 -10.93
CA ASN A 267 2.83 7.65 -11.51
C ASN A 267 2.39 8.67 -10.44
N ALA A 268 2.59 8.39 -9.17
CA ALA A 268 2.35 9.38 -8.12
C ALA A 268 3.28 10.59 -8.31
N ALA A 269 2.75 11.78 -8.04
CA ALA A 269 3.55 13.00 -8.13
C ALA A 269 4.75 12.94 -7.16
N PRO A 270 5.89 13.56 -7.50
CA PRO A 270 6.97 13.75 -6.54
C PRO A 270 6.45 14.38 -5.25
N GLY A 271 6.91 13.92 -4.09
CA GLY A 271 6.46 14.40 -2.77
C GLY A 271 5.11 13.85 -2.29
N ALA A 272 4.43 13.00 -3.07
CA ALA A 272 3.13 12.47 -2.68
C ALA A 272 3.19 11.61 -1.40
N LEU A 273 4.26 10.85 -1.23
CA LEU A 273 4.43 9.98 -0.07
C LEU A 273 4.72 10.79 1.20
N GLU A 274 5.56 11.81 1.10
CA GLU A 274 5.85 12.75 2.18
C GLU A 274 4.58 13.52 2.61
N GLU A 275 3.76 13.94 1.64
CA GLU A 275 2.49 14.60 1.93
C GLU A 275 1.53 13.65 2.67
N ILE A 276 1.41 12.40 2.24
CA ILE A 276 0.61 11.38 2.92
C ILE A 276 1.12 11.17 4.36
N ALA A 277 2.43 11.00 4.54
CA ALA A 277 3.03 10.83 5.85
C ALA A 277 2.79 12.04 6.76
N ARG A 278 2.85 13.27 6.20
CA ARG A 278 2.53 14.51 6.90
C ARG A 278 1.05 14.57 7.30
N LEU A 279 0.12 14.16 6.44
CA LEU A 279 -1.30 14.09 6.75
C LEU A 279 -1.60 13.10 7.86
N VAL A 280 -0.91 11.94 7.87
CA VAL A 280 -1.02 10.94 8.94
C VAL A 280 -0.49 11.53 10.26
N ALA A 281 0.69 12.14 10.26
CA ALA A 281 1.27 12.76 11.44
C ALA A 281 0.39 13.89 12.02
N ALA A 282 -0.32 14.62 11.16
CA ALA A 282 -1.27 15.65 11.55
C ALA A 282 -2.64 15.11 12.00
N GLY A 283 -2.86 13.78 11.99
CA GLY A 283 -4.15 13.16 12.31
C GLY A 283 -5.26 13.44 11.29
N ARG A 284 -4.92 13.98 10.11
CA ARG A 284 -5.88 14.28 9.03
C ARG A 284 -6.16 13.07 8.13
N LEU A 285 -5.28 12.09 8.15
CA LEU A 285 -5.43 10.81 7.47
C LEU A 285 -5.07 9.71 8.48
N ARG A 286 -5.94 8.73 8.63
CA ARG A 286 -5.68 7.56 9.48
C ARG A 286 -5.57 6.31 8.62
N VAL A 287 -4.73 5.37 9.02
CA VAL A 287 -4.58 4.08 8.35
C VAL A 287 -4.97 2.98 9.32
N PRO A 288 -6.19 2.46 9.25
CA PRO A 288 -6.59 1.34 10.10
C PRO A 288 -5.77 0.08 9.78
N ILE A 289 -5.12 -0.45 10.80
CA ILE A 289 -4.45 -1.75 10.75
C ILE A 289 -5.47 -2.80 11.17
N ALA A 290 -5.90 -3.63 10.23
CA ALA A 290 -6.89 -4.68 10.47
C ALA A 290 -6.33 -5.75 11.41
N VAL A 291 -5.08 -6.15 11.18
CA VAL A 291 -4.38 -7.16 11.98
C VAL A 291 -2.88 -7.07 11.73
N SER A 292 -2.09 -7.41 12.75
CA SER A 292 -0.66 -7.70 12.60
C SER A 292 -0.36 -9.17 12.92
N PHE A 293 0.67 -9.69 12.28
CA PHE A 293 1.15 -11.06 12.45
C PHE A 293 2.66 -11.06 12.72
N PRO A 294 3.19 -11.91 13.58
CA PRO A 294 4.62 -12.15 13.62
C PRO A 294 5.09 -12.80 12.32
N ILE A 295 6.35 -12.62 11.96
CA ILE A 295 6.93 -13.12 10.69
C ILE A 295 6.72 -14.63 10.50
N GLU A 296 6.67 -15.41 11.58
CA GLU A 296 6.43 -16.86 11.54
C GLU A 296 5.05 -17.22 11.00
N GLN A 297 4.10 -16.29 11.01
CA GLN A 297 2.74 -16.47 10.50
C GLN A 297 2.55 -15.88 9.10
N ILE A 298 3.62 -15.67 8.35
CA ILE A 298 3.56 -15.02 7.02
C ILE A 298 2.56 -15.71 6.06
N ARG A 299 2.49 -17.04 6.04
CA ARG A 299 1.54 -17.78 5.19
C ARG A 299 0.10 -17.39 5.52
N ARG A 300 -0.25 -17.41 6.81
CA ARG A 300 -1.59 -17.02 7.28
C ARG A 300 -1.91 -15.55 6.95
N ALA A 301 -0.95 -14.66 7.07
CA ALA A 301 -1.13 -13.25 6.72
C ALA A 301 -1.37 -13.07 5.22
N ALA A 302 -0.62 -13.78 4.37
CA ALA A 302 -0.77 -13.76 2.93
C ALA A 302 -2.12 -14.38 2.49
N GLU A 303 -2.53 -15.51 3.08
CA GLU A 303 -3.84 -16.14 2.85
C GLU A 303 -5.00 -15.19 3.19
N LEU A 304 -4.94 -14.55 4.37
CA LEU A 304 -5.95 -13.59 4.79
C LEU A 304 -6.07 -12.44 3.79
N GLN A 305 -4.95 -11.89 3.34
CA GLN A 305 -4.95 -10.78 2.40
C GLN A 305 -5.42 -11.22 1.00
N ALA A 306 -5.02 -12.40 0.53
CA ALA A 306 -5.47 -12.97 -0.74
C ALA A 306 -6.98 -13.21 -0.77
N GLY A 307 -7.62 -13.47 0.37
CA GLY A 307 -9.06 -13.55 0.53
C GLY A 307 -9.84 -12.25 0.23
N ARG A 308 -9.14 -11.10 0.13
CA ARG A 308 -9.71 -9.78 -0.24
C ARG A 308 -10.90 -9.29 0.61
N HIS A 309 -11.05 -9.77 1.85
CA HIS A 309 -12.11 -9.36 2.77
C HIS A 309 -11.59 -8.52 3.96
N VAL A 310 -10.33 -8.07 3.89
CA VAL A 310 -9.70 -7.26 4.93
C VAL A 310 -10.13 -5.81 4.81
N GLN A 311 -10.55 -5.20 5.91
CA GLN A 311 -10.84 -3.78 6.02
C GLN A 311 -9.58 -3.06 6.55
N GLY A 312 -8.91 -2.28 5.68
CA GLY A 312 -7.64 -1.64 6.02
C GLY A 312 -6.42 -2.44 5.61
N LYS A 313 -5.35 -2.37 6.42
CA LYS A 313 -4.03 -2.94 6.11
C LYS A 313 -3.68 -4.13 6.98
N VAL A 314 -2.87 -5.03 6.43
CA VAL A 314 -2.24 -6.17 7.14
C VAL A 314 -0.76 -5.87 7.30
N VAL A 315 -0.21 -6.12 8.48
CA VAL A 315 1.18 -5.82 8.83
C VAL A 315 1.87 -7.06 9.37
N ILE A 316 3.15 -7.21 9.09
CA ILE A 316 4.05 -8.20 9.67
C ILE A 316 4.96 -7.50 10.67
N ASP A 317 4.99 -7.98 11.90
CA ASP A 317 5.93 -7.57 12.95
C ASP A 317 7.22 -8.39 12.82
N LEU A 318 8.40 -7.72 12.92
CA LEU A 318 9.72 -8.30 12.69
C LEU A 318 10.64 -8.19 13.93
#